data_f581a2acd3f35b8809e7e794d56c262e
#
_entry.id   f581a2acd3f35b8809e7e794d56c262e
#
_cell.length_a   1.000
_cell.length_b   1.000
_cell.length_c   1.000
_cell.angle_alpha   90.00
_cell.angle_beta   90.00
_cell.angle_gamma   90.00
#
_symmetry.space_group_name_H-M   'P 1'
#
loop_
_entity.id
_entity.type
_entity.pdbx_description
1 polymer ?
#
loop_
_entity_poly.entity_id
_entity_poly.type
_entity_poly.pdbx_seq_one_letter_code
_entity_poly.pdbx_strand_id
1 'polypeptide(L)'
;NKNDFRWDLTLQASTFKNEITSLPSPFINGSKRWDVGRSRFDFFLLRTAGVDPDTGDQLFFVYEQDDNGNSVPVLDANGNQETTNDWQDTERAYTGDSSIPDLLGSISNSFSYKGFTLDVLITYGIGGSVLDNAYAGMMHSGNYGSSWHPDILNAWKQPGDITNVPRLENGNVNLVRTQSERFLTDATFWSLKNASLGYNFDKKFIERFGLNDLRLYVTGENLYLNSERTGLDPQYNLAGTPPGDDFTPPRIVSLGLNVSF
;
A
#
# COMPACT_ATOMS: atom_id res chain seq x y z
N ASN A 1 -14.30 40.43 -7.51
CA ASN A 1 -15.02 39.45 -8.35
C ASN A 1 -15.81 40.20 -9.44
N LYS A 2 -15.14 40.42 -10.58
CA LYS A 2 -15.83 41.00 -11.76
C LYS A 2 -16.53 39.94 -12.63
N ASN A 3 -16.26 38.64 -12.34
CA ASN A 3 -16.82 37.48 -13.06
C ASN A 3 -17.41 36.55 -12.00
N ASP A 4 -18.56 35.97 -12.26
CA ASP A 4 -19.26 35.00 -11.38
C ASP A 4 -18.45 33.72 -11.10
N PHE A 5 -17.18 33.67 -11.54
CA PHE A 5 -16.26 32.54 -11.36
C PHE A 5 -15.38 32.74 -10.12
N ARG A 6 -15.33 31.71 -9.28
CA ARG A 6 -14.42 31.61 -8.15
C ARG A 6 -13.70 30.26 -8.18
N TRP A 7 -12.42 30.27 -7.91
CA TRP A 7 -11.60 29.08 -7.72
C TRP A 7 -10.80 29.21 -6.45
N ASP A 8 -10.92 28.21 -5.59
CA ASP A 8 -10.12 28.07 -4.38
C ASP A 8 -9.31 26.77 -4.48
N LEU A 9 -7.99 26.86 -4.28
CA LEU A 9 -7.06 25.75 -4.28
C LEU A 9 -6.40 25.64 -2.90
N THR A 10 -6.47 24.46 -2.30
CA THR A 10 -5.74 24.14 -1.07
C THR A 10 -4.80 22.98 -1.33
N LEU A 11 -3.52 23.17 -1.02
CA LEU A 11 -2.48 22.14 -1.09
C LEU A 11 -2.01 21.84 0.32
N GLN A 12 -1.92 20.55 0.65
CA GLN A 12 -1.37 20.07 1.92
C GLN A 12 -0.28 19.06 1.62
N ALA A 13 0.82 19.17 2.35
CA ALA A 13 1.96 18.26 2.28
C ALA A 13 2.53 18.06 3.68
N SER A 14 2.86 16.83 4.03
CA SER A 14 3.42 16.45 5.32
C SER A 14 4.48 15.38 5.15
N THR A 15 5.57 15.52 5.88
CA THR A 15 6.61 14.51 6.05
C THR A 15 6.88 14.36 7.53
N PHE A 16 7.23 13.14 7.97
CA PHE A 16 7.60 12.89 9.36
C PHE A 16 8.62 11.75 9.45
N LYS A 17 9.36 11.75 10.55
CA LYS A 17 10.27 10.67 10.91
C LYS A 17 9.86 10.07 12.24
N ASN A 18 10.12 8.80 12.40
CA ASN A 18 9.89 8.08 13.65
C ASN A 18 11.19 7.40 14.09
N GLU A 19 11.49 7.47 15.38
CA GLU A 19 12.64 6.80 15.99
C GLU A 19 12.28 6.34 17.39
N ILE A 20 12.64 5.11 17.74
CA ILE A 20 12.49 4.57 19.09
C ILE A 20 13.70 5.03 19.89
N THR A 21 13.47 5.86 20.89
CA THR A 21 14.54 6.44 21.74
C THR A 21 14.86 5.61 22.96
N SER A 22 13.93 4.77 23.42
CA SER A 22 14.12 3.89 24.58
C SER A 22 13.22 2.67 24.46
N LEU A 23 13.78 1.51 24.80
CA LEU A 23 13.08 0.22 24.81
C LEU A 23 13.76 -0.70 25.82
N PRO A 24 13.01 -1.46 26.66
CA PRO A 24 13.61 -2.40 27.62
C PRO A 24 14.45 -3.50 26.97
N SER A 25 13.99 -4.02 25.82
CA SER A 25 14.69 -4.98 24.97
C SER A 25 14.11 -4.95 23.56
N PRO A 26 14.92 -5.23 22.52
CA PRO A 26 14.40 -5.41 21.16
C PRO A 26 13.39 -6.54 21.10
N PHE A 27 12.36 -6.42 20.25
CA PHE A 27 11.42 -7.50 19.97
C PHE A 27 10.80 -7.43 18.58
N ILE A 28 10.39 -8.59 18.06
CA ILE A 28 9.74 -8.72 16.75
C ILE A 28 8.23 -8.57 16.93
N ASN A 29 7.62 -7.67 16.13
CA ASN A 29 6.19 -7.44 16.07
C ASN A 29 5.70 -7.65 14.62
N GLY A 30 5.26 -8.85 14.31
CA GLY A 30 4.83 -9.23 12.96
C GLY A 30 5.96 -9.13 11.94
N SER A 31 5.83 -8.24 10.97
CA SER A 31 6.83 -7.95 9.92
C SER A 31 7.82 -6.85 10.30
N LYS A 32 7.81 -6.41 11.55
CA LYS A 32 8.66 -5.34 12.10
C LYS A 32 9.50 -5.86 13.24
N ARG A 33 10.65 -5.23 13.48
CA ARG A 33 11.43 -5.37 14.71
C ARG A 33 11.66 -4.00 15.29
N TRP A 34 11.49 -3.88 16.60
CA TRP A 34 11.65 -2.64 17.32
C TRP A 34 12.98 -2.66 18.03
N ASP A 35 13.87 -1.75 17.64
CA ASP A 35 15.17 -1.51 18.22
C ASP A 35 15.36 -0.03 18.54
N VAL A 36 16.14 0.29 19.55
CA VAL A 36 16.53 1.69 19.84
C VAL A 36 17.34 2.25 18.66
N GLY A 37 17.06 3.50 18.26
CA GLY A 37 17.68 4.16 17.12
C GLY A 37 17.04 3.81 15.76
N ARG A 38 16.01 2.97 15.75
CA ARG A 38 15.27 2.56 14.55
C ARG A 38 13.83 3.06 14.56
N SER A 39 13.22 3.12 13.38
CA SER A 39 11.80 3.36 13.27
C SER A 39 11.01 2.11 13.62
N ARG A 40 9.90 2.28 14.36
CA ARG A 40 8.93 1.17 14.59
C ARG A 40 8.28 0.68 13.30
N PHE A 41 8.44 1.42 12.21
CA PHE A 41 7.83 1.17 10.91
C PHE A 41 8.80 0.50 9.92
N ASP A 42 10.07 0.29 10.28
CA ASP A 42 11.04 -0.41 9.45
C ASP A 42 10.70 -1.89 9.32
N PHE A 43 10.76 -2.41 8.09
CA PHE A 43 10.47 -3.83 7.83
C PHE A 43 11.63 -4.72 8.24
N PHE A 44 11.27 -5.84 8.87
CA PHE A 44 12.18 -6.90 9.32
C PHE A 44 11.67 -8.24 8.84
N LEU A 45 12.21 -8.71 7.71
CA LEU A 45 11.69 -9.83 6.92
C LEU A 45 12.81 -10.78 6.51
N LEU A 46 12.44 -11.95 6.02
CA LEU A 46 13.36 -12.80 5.27
C LEU A 46 13.79 -12.08 3.99
N ARG A 47 15.12 -11.97 3.78
CA ARG A 47 15.69 -11.36 2.60
C ARG A 47 15.74 -12.37 1.48
N THR A 48 15.30 -12.00 0.27
CA THR A 48 15.20 -12.94 -0.86
C THR A 48 16.28 -12.69 -1.91
N ALA A 49 16.87 -13.77 -2.43
CA ALA A 49 17.87 -13.74 -3.48
C ALA A 49 17.30 -14.08 -4.87
N GLY A 50 15.96 -14.08 -5.01
CA GLY A 50 15.27 -14.40 -6.25
C GLY A 50 14.89 -15.88 -6.37
N VAL A 51 14.80 -16.37 -7.60
CA VAL A 51 14.49 -17.77 -7.94
C VAL A 51 15.70 -18.38 -8.61
N ASP A 52 16.08 -19.56 -8.16
CA ASP A 52 17.16 -20.34 -8.77
C ASP A 52 16.75 -20.75 -10.21
N PRO A 53 17.49 -20.35 -11.23
CA PRO A 53 17.15 -20.67 -12.60
C PRO A 53 17.29 -22.18 -12.94
N ASP A 54 18.07 -22.94 -12.17
CA ASP A 54 18.29 -24.35 -12.42
C ASP A 54 17.25 -25.25 -11.76
N THR A 55 16.77 -24.88 -10.57
CA THR A 55 15.84 -25.69 -9.76
C THR A 55 14.44 -25.10 -9.66
N GLY A 56 14.30 -23.80 -9.87
CA GLY A 56 13.05 -23.06 -9.66
C GLY A 56 12.72 -22.78 -8.19
N ASP A 57 13.64 -23.06 -7.29
CA ASP A 57 13.44 -22.80 -5.85
C ASP A 57 13.54 -21.31 -5.53
N GLN A 58 12.75 -20.87 -4.55
CA GLN A 58 12.94 -19.55 -3.95
C GLN A 58 14.25 -19.56 -3.16
N LEU A 59 15.11 -18.59 -3.41
CA LEU A 59 16.34 -18.40 -2.66
C LEU A 59 16.19 -17.29 -1.63
N PHE A 60 16.81 -17.51 -0.47
CA PHE A 60 16.92 -16.55 0.62
C PHE A 60 18.39 -16.25 0.88
N PHE A 61 18.72 -15.00 1.17
CA PHE A 61 20.03 -14.63 1.69
C PHE A 61 20.18 -15.13 3.12
N VAL A 62 21.35 -15.72 3.44
CA VAL A 62 21.62 -16.25 4.76
C VAL A 62 22.04 -15.12 5.70
N TYR A 63 21.37 -15.04 6.83
CA TYR A 63 21.67 -14.17 7.96
C TYR A 63 21.75 -15.00 9.24
N GLU A 64 22.67 -14.63 10.12
CA GLU A 64 22.79 -15.15 11.46
C GLU A 64 22.67 -14.00 12.48
N GLN A 65 22.42 -14.35 13.75
CA GLN A 65 22.44 -13.37 14.83
C GLN A 65 23.84 -13.26 15.43
N ASP A 66 24.33 -12.01 15.59
CA ASP A 66 25.54 -11.74 16.37
C ASP A 66 25.24 -11.83 17.89
N ASP A 67 26.28 -11.69 18.72
CA ASP A 67 26.18 -11.72 20.17
C ASP A 67 25.26 -10.63 20.76
N ASN A 68 24.95 -9.61 19.99
CA ASN A 68 24.03 -8.53 20.35
C ASN A 68 22.60 -8.76 19.83
N GLY A 69 22.38 -9.88 19.11
CA GLY A 69 21.10 -10.22 18.50
C GLY A 69 20.79 -9.45 17.22
N ASN A 70 21.80 -8.83 16.57
CA ASN A 70 21.60 -8.21 15.26
C ASN A 70 21.77 -9.25 14.15
N SER A 71 20.98 -9.12 13.10
CA SER A 71 21.12 -9.97 11.90
C SER A 71 22.29 -9.50 11.06
N VAL A 72 23.27 -10.37 10.88
CA VAL A 72 24.47 -10.14 10.07
C VAL A 72 24.49 -11.09 8.89
N PRO A 73 24.91 -10.63 7.68
CA PRO A 73 24.97 -11.51 6.50
C PRO A 73 26.09 -12.52 6.65
N VAL A 74 25.83 -13.77 6.25
CA VAL A 74 26.85 -14.81 6.13
C VAL A 74 27.47 -14.74 4.73
N LEU A 75 28.80 -14.78 4.67
CA LEU A 75 29.54 -14.68 3.41
C LEU A 75 30.24 -16.01 3.09
N ASP A 76 30.25 -16.37 1.81
CA ASP A 76 31.01 -17.49 1.29
C ASP A 76 32.53 -17.18 1.26
N ALA A 77 33.34 -18.17 0.89
CA ALA A 77 34.79 -18.02 0.80
C ALA A 77 35.25 -16.96 -0.21
N ASN A 78 34.40 -16.55 -1.14
CA ASN A 78 34.68 -15.52 -2.15
C ASN A 78 34.18 -14.12 -1.71
N GLY A 79 33.52 -14.03 -0.55
CA GLY A 79 32.97 -12.76 -0.03
C GLY A 79 31.58 -12.44 -0.57
N ASN A 80 30.90 -13.33 -1.28
CA ASN A 80 29.50 -13.16 -1.67
C ASN A 80 28.59 -13.59 -0.53
N GLN A 81 27.44 -12.98 -0.42
CA GLN A 81 26.45 -13.39 0.58
C GLN A 81 25.91 -14.79 0.22
N GLU A 82 25.92 -15.70 1.19
CA GLU A 82 25.40 -17.04 1.03
C GLU A 82 23.89 -17.03 0.81
N THR A 83 23.40 -18.04 0.07
CA THR A 83 21.98 -18.25 -0.19
C THR A 83 21.56 -19.66 0.18
N THR A 84 20.30 -19.81 0.59
CA THR A 84 19.65 -21.10 0.89
C THR A 84 18.27 -21.15 0.26
N ASN A 85 17.78 -22.35 -0.04
CA ASN A 85 16.39 -22.58 -0.45
C ASN A 85 15.48 -23.00 0.73
N ASP A 86 16.03 -23.11 1.95
CA ASP A 86 15.26 -23.35 3.17
C ASP A 86 15.23 -22.07 4.04
N TRP A 87 14.04 -21.49 4.21
CA TRP A 87 13.86 -20.30 5.05
C TRP A 87 14.22 -20.55 6.53
N GLN A 88 14.33 -21.79 6.98
CA GLN A 88 14.73 -22.15 8.36
C GLN A 88 16.23 -22.02 8.60
N ASP A 89 17.02 -22.02 7.52
CA ASP A 89 18.48 -21.87 7.58
C ASP A 89 18.93 -20.40 7.59
N THR A 90 17.99 -19.47 7.75
CA THR A 90 18.32 -18.04 7.77
C THR A 90 17.44 -17.27 8.77
N GLU A 91 17.99 -16.20 9.28
CA GLU A 91 17.29 -15.26 10.14
C GLU A 91 16.67 -14.10 9.32
N ARG A 92 15.66 -13.45 9.89
CA ARG A 92 15.14 -12.19 9.33
C ARG A 92 16.16 -11.08 9.50
N ALA A 93 16.12 -10.12 8.59
CA ALA A 93 16.94 -8.91 8.65
C ALA A 93 16.12 -7.66 8.27
N TYR A 94 16.65 -6.49 8.61
CA TYR A 94 16.08 -5.24 8.13
C TYR A 94 16.22 -5.14 6.62
N THR A 95 15.12 -4.83 5.92
CA THR A 95 15.12 -4.70 4.46
C THR A 95 15.72 -3.36 4.01
N GLY A 96 15.75 -2.37 4.88
CA GLY A 96 16.06 -0.98 4.54
C GLY A 96 14.81 -0.17 4.19
N ASP A 97 13.67 -0.82 4.05
CA ASP A 97 12.39 -0.19 3.73
C ASP A 97 11.61 0.16 4.99
N SER A 98 10.84 1.22 4.90
CA SER A 98 9.89 1.65 5.94
C SER A 98 8.49 1.77 5.35
N SER A 99 7.48 1.58 6.19
CA SER A 99 6.11 1.85 5.75
C SER A 99 5.68 3.32 5.88
N ILE A 100 6.58 4.19 6.35
CA ILE A 100 6.33 5.64 6.36
C ILE A 100 6.52 6.18 4.95
N PRO A 101 5.52 6.82 4.34
CA PRO A 101 5.70 7.56 3.11
C PRO A 101 6.67 8.75 3.29
N ASP A 102 7.46 9.04 2.27
CA ASP A 102 8.34 10.22 2.25
C ASP A 102 7.53 11.52 2.25
N LEU A 103 6.36 11.48 1.60
CA LEU A 103 5.44 12.61 1.52
C LEU A 103 3.99 12.13 1.53
N LEU A 104 3.16 12.70 2.41
CA LEU A 104 1.70 12.56 2.40
C LEU A 104 1.04 13.91 2.15
N GLY A 105 -0.08 13.93 1.43
CA GLY A 105 -0.76 15.17 1.23
C GLY A 105 -2.11 15.07 0.56
N SER A 106 -2.66 16.26 0.28
CA SER A 106 -3.92 16.40 -0.44
C SER A 106 -3.95 17.64 -1.31
N ILE A 107 -4.78 17.59 -2.33
CA ILE A 107 -5.11 18.69 -3.23
C ILE A 107 -6.62 18.84 -3.21
N SER A 108 -7.11 19.95 -2.68
CA SER A 108 -8.52 20.30 -2.69
C SER A 108 -8.76 21.46 -3.67
N ASN A 109 -9.65 21.24 -4.62
CA ASN A 109 -10.10 22.25 -5.57
C ASN A 109 -11.59 22.52 -5.36
N SER A 110 -11.96 23.79 -5.29
CA SER A 110 -13.34 24.23 -5.23
C SER A 110 -13.59 25.28 -6.31
N PHE A 111 -14.54 25.02 -7.18
CA PHE A 111 -14.94 25.91 -8.28
C PHE A 111 -16.37 26.32 -8.09
N SER A 112 -16.69 27.60 -8.33
CA SER A 112 -18.06 28.06 -8.42
C SER A 112 -18.26 28.99 -9.61
N TYR A 113 -19.36 28.79 -10.32
CA TYR A 113 -19.74 29.61 -11.48
C TYR A 113 -21.25 29.58 -11.68
N LYS A 114 -21.89 30.76 -11.60
CA LYS A 114 -23.33 30.95 -11.90
C LYS A 114 -24.24 29.90 -11.26
N GLY A 115 -24.07 29.66 -9.96
CA GLY A 115 -24.85 28.68 -9.20
C GLY A 115 -24.27 27.26 -9.21
N PHE A 116 -23.45 26.90 -10.18
CA PHE A 116 -22.72 25.61 -10.15
C PHE A 116 -21.57 25.65 -9.15
N THR A 117 -21.38 24.55 -8.45
CA THR A 117 -20.23 24.30 -7.56
C THR A 117 -19.63 22.94 -7.92
N LEU A 118 -18.31 22.86 -7.97
CA LEU A 118 -17.57 21.61 -8.12
C LEU A 118 -16.46 21.58 -7.08
N ASP A 119 -16.53 20.60 -6.18
CA ASP A 119 -15.51 20.34 -5.17
C ASP A 119 -14.82 19.01 -5.49
N VAL A 120 -13.49 18.98 -5.47
CA VAL A 120 -12.69 17.80 -5.78
C VAL A 120 -11.58 17.67 -4.74
N LEU A 121 -11.50 16.50 -4.11
CA LEU A 121 -10.44 16.15 -3.16
C LEU A 121 -9.63 14.98 -3.70
N ILE A 122 -8.33 15.21 -3.90
CA ILE A 122 -7.35 14.20 -4.22
C ILE A 122 -6.42 14.05 -3.02
N THR A 123 -6.14 12.81 -2.61
CA THR A 123 -5.10 12.48 -1.62
C THR A 123 -3.97 11.73 -2.31
N TYR A 124 -2.76 11.87 -1.80
CA TYR A 124 -1.59 11.19 -2.33
C TYR A 124 -0.61 10.81 -1.24
N GLY A 125 0.13 9.74 -1.46
CA GLY A 125 1.31 9.34 -0.72
C GLY A 125 2.42 8.98 -1.70
N ILE A 126 3.64 9.38 -1.41
CA ILE A 126 4.81 9.12 -2.25
C ILE A 126 5.85 8.40 -1.39
N GLY A 127 6.41 7.31 -1.90
CA GLY A 127 7.39 6.48 -1.20
C GLY A 127 6.77 5.64 -0.08
N GLY A 128 7.65 5.03 0.71
CA GLY A 128 7.30 4.00 1.68
C GLY A 128 7.02 2.66 1.01
N SER A 129 6.87 1.63 1.83
CA SER A 129 6.62 0.27 1.37
C SER A 129 5.44 -0.36 2.11
N VAL A 130 4.77 -1.29 1.45
CA VAL A 130 3.66 -2.07 2.00
C VAL A 130 3.88 -3.55 1.77
N LEU A 131 3.64 -4.38 2.79
CA LEU A 131 3.66 -5.83 2.66
C LEU A 131 2.28 -6.29 2.14
N ASP A 132 2.22 -6.67 0.87
CA ASP A 132 0.98 -7.08 0.19
C ASP A 132 0.59 -8.51 0.57
N ASN A 133 -0.08 -8.66 1.70
CA ASN A 133 -0.52 -9.95 2.23
C ASN A 133 -1.59 -10.60 1.35
N ALA A 134 -2.43 -9.82 0.67
CA ALA A 134 -3.44 -10.34 -0.24
C ALA A 134 -2.80 -11.02 -1.45
N TYR A 135 -1.84 -10.33 -2.07
CA TYR A 135 -1.05 -10.90 -3.16
C TYR A 135 -0.23 -12.11 -2.72
N ALA A 136 0.45 -12.02 -1.57
CA ALA A 136 1.20 -13.13 -1.00
C ALA A 136 0.33 -14.38 -0.79
N GLY A 137 -0.92 -14.20 -0.32
CA GLY A 137 -1.89 -15.27 -0.15
C GLY A 137 -2.33 -15.91 -1.47
N MET A 138 -2.38 -15.12 -2.57
CA MET A 138 -2.74 -15.62 -3.90
C MET A 138 -1.55 -16.18 -4.70
N MET A 139 -0.31 -16.01 -4.22
CA MET A 139 0.90 -16.52 -4.86
C MET A 139 1.41 -17.80 -4.20
N HIS A 140 0.50 -18.60 -3.64
CA HIS A 140 0.85 -19.88 -2.99
C HIS A 140 1.33 -20.94 -3.99
N SER A 141 2.07 -21.94 -3.51
CA SER A 141 2.72 -22.99 -4.33
C SER A 141 1.79 -24.11 -4.79
N GLY A 142 0.46 -24.04 -4.51
CA GLY A 142 -0.50 -25.04 -4.98
C GLY A 142 -1.48 -25.54 -3.92
N ASN A 143 -2.01 -24.68 -3.05
CA ASN A 143 -3.01 -25.08 -2.06
C ASN A 143 -4.34 -25.43 -2.73
N TYR A 144 -4.83 -26.64 -2.51
CA TYR A 144 -6.10 -27.10 -3.07
C TYR A 144 -7.27 -26.22 -2.60
N GLY A 145 -8.13 -25.85 -3.54
CA GLY A 145 -9.32 -25.03 -3.27
C GLY A 145 -9.10 -23.53 -3.12
N SER A 146 -7.86 -23.05 -3.29
CA SER A 146 -7.51 -21.63 -3.26
C SER A 146 -7.34 -21.07 -4.68
N SER A 147 -7.67 -19.78 -4.86
CA SER A 147 -7.48 -19.09 -6.13
C SER A 147 -6.05 -18.51 -6.22
N TRP A 148 -5.52 -18.49 -7.43
CA TRP A 148 -4.23 -17.88 -7.72
C TRP A 148 -4.35 -16.49 -8.34
N HIS A 149 -3.35 -15.66 -8.09
CA HIS A 149 -3.15 -14.45 -8.88
C HIS A 149 -2.66 -14.81 -10.30
N PRO A 150 -3.05 -14.05 -11.36
CA PRO A 150 -2.61 -14.33 -12.73
C PRO A 150 -1.09 -14.41 -12.92
N ASP A 151 -0.30 -13.72 -12.10
CA ASP A 151 1.17 -13.74 -12.15
C ASP A 151 1.76 -15.13 -11.91
N ILE A 152 0.99 -16.07 -11.35
CA ILE A 152 1.40 -17.46 -11.18
C ILE A 152 1.70 -18.14 -12.53
N LEU A 153 1.16 -17.64 -13.63
CA LEU A 153 1.45 -18.14 -14.98
C LEU A 153 2.92 -17.95 -15.38
N ASN A 154 3.62 -17.03 -14.70
CA ASN A 154 5.05 -16.76 -14.86
C ASN A 154 5.93 -17.69 -14.02
N ALA A 155 5.34 -18.67 -13.31
CA ALA A 155 6.10 -19.62 -12.50
C ALA A 155 7.17 -20.33 -13.34
N TRP A 156 8.32 -20.56 -12.72
CA TRP A 156 9.41 -21.34 -13.29
C TRP A 156 8.92 -22.74 -13.73
N LYS A 157 9.34 -23.22 -14.90
CA LYS A 157 8.87 -24.47 -15.51
C LYS A 157 10.01 -25.43 -15.87
N GLN A 158 11.19 -24.91 -16.18
CA GLN A 158 12.33 -25.71 -16.63
C GLN A 158 13.66 -25.01 -16.36
N PRO A 159 14.77 -25.76 -16.23
CA PRO A 159 16.10 -25.20 -16.07
C PRO A 159 16.44 -24.15 -17.14
N GLY A 160 16.95 -23.01 -16.67
CA GLY A 160 17.24 -21.84 -17.50
C GLY A 160 16.14 -20.80 -17.56
N ASP A 161 14.96 -21.05 -17.02
CA ASP A 161 13.90 -20.02 -16.91
C ASP A 161 14.34 -18.94 -15.92
N ILE A 162 14.23 -17.68 -16.36
CA ILE A 162 14.47 -16.50 -15.52
C ILE A 162 13.14 -15.86 -15.16
N THR A 163 12.76 -15.98 -13.90
CA THR A 163 11.49 -15.48 -13.36
C THR A 163 11.63 -15.12 -11.90
N ASN A 164 10.70 -14.30 -11.38
CA ASN A 164 10.57 -14.00 -9.96
C ASN A 164 9.49 -14.84 -9.27
N VAL A 165 8.89 -15.80 -9.97
CA VAL A 165 7.87 -16.71 -9.44
C VAL A 165 8.45 -18.13 -9.40
N PRO A 166 8.64 -18.71 -8.20
CA PRO A 166 9.20 -20.05 -8.05
C PRO A 166 8.36 -21.12 -8.74
N ARG A 167 8.93 -22.31 -8.88
CA ARG A 167 8.21 -23.49 -9.35
C ARG A 167 7.00 -23.79 -8.46
N LEU A 168 6.00 -24.45 -9.00
CA LEU A 168 4.81 -24.85 -8.25
C LEU A 168 4.99 -26.26 -7.69
N GLU A 169 4.87 -26.38 -6.38
CA GLU A 169 4.89 -27.65 -5.68
C GLU A 169 3.95 -27.60 -4.47
N ASN A 170 2.88 -28.38 -4.56
CA ASN A 170 1.86 -28.38 -3.52
C ASN A 170 2.44 -28.71 -2.13
N GLY A 171 2.16 -27.85 -1.15
CA GLY A 171 2.58 -28.01 0.23
C GLY A 171 4.03 -27.61 0.52
N ASN A 172 4.83 -27.20 -0.48
CA ASN A 172 6.18 -26.70 -0.25
C ASN A 172 6.15 -25.23 0.22
N VAL A 173 6.29 -25.06 1.53
CA VAL A 173 6.25 -23.74 2.18
C VAL A 173 7.49 -22.89 1.93
N ASN A 174 8.60 -23.50 1.49
CA ASN A 174 9.83 -22.77 1.17
C ASN A 174 9.68 -21.94 -0.10
N LEU A 175 8.82 -22.37 -1.03
CA LEU A 175 8.60 -21.67 -2.29
C LEU A 175 7.76 -20.38 -2.14
N VAL A 176 6.98 -20.27 -1.06
CA VAL A 176 6.09 -19.10 -0.85
C VAL A 176 6.08 -18.71 0.63
N ARG A 177 7.11 -18.03 1.05
CA ARG A 177 7.15 -17.49 2.42
C ARG A 177 6.58 -16.07 2.43
N THR A 178 5.37 -15.90 2.96
CA THR A 178 4.65 -14.62 2.97
C THR A 178 5.34 -13.51 3.79
N GLN A 179 6.15 -13.89 4.78
CA GLN A 179 6.94 -12.96 5.60
C GLN A 179 8.33 -12.73 5.00
N SER A 180 8.41 -12.54 3.69
CA SER A 180 9.64 -12.22 2.97
C SER A 180 9.50 -10.90 2.23
N GLU A 181 10.62 -10.27 1.91
CA GLU A 181 10.65 -9.03 1.14
C GLU A 181 10.10 -9.18 -0.29
N ARG A 182 9.95 -10.41 -0.80
CA ARG A 182 9.34 -10.69 -2.09
C ARG A 182 7.97 -10.02 -2.27
N PHE A 183 7.22 -9.90 -1.19
CA PHE A 183 5.86 -9.32 -1.20
C PHE A 183 5.83 -7.89 -0.67
N LEU A 184 7.00 -7.30 -0.48
CA LEU A 184 7.13 -5.88 -0.17
C LEU A 184 7.05 -5.10 -1.48
N THR A 185 6.17 -4.11 -1.54
CA THR A 185 5.93 -3.32 -2.74
C THR A 185 5.84 -1.83 -2.42
N ASP A 186 6.00 -0.99 -3.44
CA ASP A 186 5.89 0.46 -3.31
C ASP A 186 4.50 0.87 -2.80
N ALA A 187 4.47 1.72 -1.78
CA ALA A 187 3.25 2.25 -1.18
C ALA A 187 2.81 3.59 -1.80
N THR A 188 3.43 4.03 -2.89
CA THR A 188 3.02 5.24 -3.60
C THR A 188 1.60 5.10 -4.13
N PHE A 189 0.77 6.11 -3.89
CA PHE A 189 -0.60 6.15 -4.38
C PHE A 189 -1.08 7.57 -4.66
N TRP A 190 -2.13 7.68 -5.44
CA TRP A 190 -3.01 8.83 -5.45
C TRP A 190 -4.47 8.36 -5.56
N SER A 191 -5.38 9.10 -4.92
CA SER A 191 -6.79 8.73 -4.83
C SER A 191 -7.70 9.92 -5.03
N LEU A 192 -8.68 9.79 -5.90
CA LEU A 192 -9.82 10.71 -6.00
C LEU A 192 -10.82 10.35 -4.90
N LYS A 193 -10.62 10.99 -3.74
CA LYS A 193 -11.39 10.69 -2.53
C LYS A 193 -12.81 11.18 -2.59
N ASN A 194 -13.01 12.38 -3.13
CA ASN A 194 -14.31 12.97 -3.20
C ASN A 194 -14.43 13.87 -4.44
N ALA A 195 -15.57 13.85 -5.08
CA ALA A 195 -15.97 14.83 -6.06
C ALA A 195 -17.46 15.15 -5.86
N SER A 196 -17.81 16.43 -5.71
CA SER A 196 -19.18 16.89 -5.52
C SER A 196 -19.52 17.96 -6.54
N LEU A 197 -20.56 17.72 -7.33
CA LEU A 197 -21.12 18.70 -8.27
C LEU A 197 -22.48 19.14 -7.76
N GLY A 198 -22.64 20.44 -7.51
CA GLY A 198 -23.88 21.03 -7.03
C GLY A 198 -24.38 22.17 -7.90
N TYR A 199 -25.66 22.45 -7.79
CA TYR A 199 -26.28 23.61 -8.39
C TYR A 199 -27.20 24.33 -7.35
N ASN A 200 -26.88 25.57 -7.06
CA ASN A 200 -27.69 26.43 -6.25
C ASN A 200 -28.63 27.22 -7.14
N PHE A 201 -29.92 27.04 -6.96
CA PHE A 201 -30.94 27.70 -7.80
C PHE A 201 -31.02 29.21 -7.49
N ASP A 202 -31.28 29.98 -8.54
CA ASP A 202 -31.45 31.42 -8.40
C ASP A 202 -32.61 31.78 -7.46
N LYS A 203 -32.38 32.73 -6.55
CA LYS A 203 -33.34 33.13 -5.54
C LYS A 203 -34.67 33.57 -6.15
N LYS A 204 -34.64 34.33 -7.23
CA LYS A 204 -35.85 34.81 -7.93
C LYS A 204 -36.71 33.67 -8.51
N PHE A 205 -36.05 32.52 -8.82
CA PHE A 205 -36.76 31.34 -9.31
C PHE A 205 -37.46 30.61 -8.15
N ILE A 206 -36.77 30.41 -7.02
CA ILE A 206 -37.25 29.59 -5.90
C ILE A 206 -38.26 30.31 -5.00
N GLU A 207 -38.18 31.66 -4.88
CA GLU A 207 -39.18 32.50 -4.15
C GLU A 207 -40.61 32.27 -4.63
N ARG A 208 -40.81 31.91 -5.90
CA ARG A 208 -42.14 31.57 -6.45
C ARG A 208 -42.78 30.35 -5.80
N PHE A 209 -41.95 29.50 -5.18
CA PHE A 209 -42.37 28.29 -4.49
C PHE A 209 -42.33 28.45 -2.97
N GLY A 210 -42.10 29.67 -2.47
CA GLY A 210 -41.99 29.95 -1.04
C GLY A 210 -40.69 29.43 -0.39
N LEU A 211 -39.65 29.19 -1.21
CA LEU A 211 -38.37 28.67 -0.73
C LEU A 211 -37.34 29.79 -0.55
N ASN A 212 -36.53 29.70 0.50
CA ASN A 212 -35.44 30.60 0.76
C ASN A 212 -34.10 30.11 0.15
N ASP A 213 -33.89 28.79 0.09
CA ASP A 213 -32.74 28.17 -0.56
C ASP A 213 -33.11 26.82 -1.16
N LEU A 214 -32.51 26.51 -2.31
CA LEU A 214 -32.64 25.21 -3.00
C LEU A 214 -31.33 24.87 -3.64
N ARG A 215 -30.72 23.74 -3.22
CA ARG A 215 -29.50 23.15 -3.80
C ARG A 215 -29.75 21.71 -4.15
N LEU A 216 -29.42 21.34 -5.40
CA LEU A 216 -29.30 19.95 -5.85
C LEU A 216 -27.83 19.62 -6.01
N TYR A 217 -27.41 18.43 -5.56
CA TYR A 217 -26.02 18.00 -5.71
C TYR A 217 -25.90 16.49 -5.88
N VAL A 218 -24.83 16.07 -6.55
CA VAL A 218 -24.35 14.69 -6.59
C VAL A 218 -22.95 14.65 -6.01
N THR A 219 -22.69 13.66 -5.15
CA THR A 219 -21.38 13.47 -4.53
C THR A 219 -20.92 12.04 -4.79
N GLY A 220 -19.66 11.89 -5.17
CA GLY A 220 -19.00 10.62 -5.27
C GLY A 220 -17.87 10.50 -4.25
N GLU A 221 -17.77 9.37 -3.57
CA GLU A 221 -16.72 9.07 -2.61
C GLU A 221 -15.91 7.85 -3.03
N ASN A 222 -14.60 7.85 -2.74
CA ASN A 222 -13.66 6.79 -3.11
C ASN A 222 -13.74 6.42 -4.61
N LEU A 223 -13.78 7.44 -5.47
CA LEU A 223 -14.07 7.29 -6.89
C LEU A 223 -12.97 6.57 -7.67
N TYR A 224 -11.73 6.79 -7.27
CA TYR A 224 -10.57 6.18 -7.94
C TYR A 224 -9.39 6.08 -6.98
N LEU A 225 -8.68 4.98 -7.06
CA LEU A 225 -7.39 4.74 -6.40
C LEU A 225 -6.41 4.21 -7.45
N ASN A 226 -5.24 4.82 -7.52
CA ASN A 226 -4.09 4.32 -8.25
C ASN A 226 -3.00 3.95 -7.25
N SER A 227 -2.52 2.73 -7.30
CA SER A 227 -1.42 2.19 -6.52
C SER A 227 -0.66 1.18 -7.39
N GLU A 228 0.43 0.63 -6.88
CA GLU A 228 1.30 -0.32 -7.61
C GLU A 228 0.51 -1.53 -8.13
N ARG A 229 -0.50 -1.98 -7.40
CA ARG A 229 -1.32 -3.14 -7.78
C ARG A 229 -2.81 -2.85 -7.63
N THR A 230 -3.59 -3.29 -8.60
CA THR A 230 -5.06 -3.21 -8.50
C THR A 230 -5.57 -3.98 -7.29
N GLY A 231 -6.34 -3.32 -6.45
CA GLY A 231 -6.90 -3.88 -5.20
C GLY A 231 -6.03 -3.64 -3.97
N LEU A 232 -4.79 -3.19 -4.12
CA LEU A 232 -3.95 -2.77 -2.99
C LEU A 232 -4.31 -1.33 -2.59
N ASP A 233 -4.69 -1.12 -1.33
CA ASP A 233 -4.86 0.21 -0.75
C ASP A 233 -3.77 0.49 0.31
N PRO A 234 -2.71 1.23 -0.05
CA PRO A 234 -1.65 1.57 0.90
C PRO A 234 -2.10 2.49 2.04
N GLN A 235 -3.28 3.11 1.93
CA GLN A 235 -3.81 4.03 2.93
C GLN A 235 -4.41 3.32 4.15
N TYR A 236 -4.48 1.97 4.14
CA TYR A 236 -5.14 1.19 5.18
C TYR A 236 -4.59 1.49 6.58
N ASN A 237 -3.28 1.44 6.73
CA ASN A 237 -2.61 1.83 7.98
C ASN A 237 -1.13 2.21 7.73
N LEU A 238 -0.56 2.98 8.68
CA LEU A 238 0.85 3.37 8.64
C LEU A 238 1.81 2.20 8.94
N ALA A 239 1.33 1.05 9.41
CA ALA A 239 2.19 -0.12 9.60
C ALA A 239 2.56 -0.77 8.25
N GLY A 240 1.86 -0.43 7.16
CA GLY A 240 2.12 -0.97 5.84
C GLY A 240 1.87 -2.49 5.75
N THR A 241 0.92 -2.98 6.53
CA THR A 241 0.56 -4.41 6.58
C THR A 241 -0.97 -4.54 6.53
N PRO A 242 -1.61 -4.25 5.37
CA PRO A 242 -3.03 -4.48 5.20
C PRO A 242 -3.32 -5.97 5.38
N PRO A 243 -4.41 -6.36 6.06
CA PRO A 243 -4.88 -7.74 6.08
C PRO A 243 -5.17 -8.26 4.67
N GLY A 244 -4.95 -9.55 4.47
CA GLY A 244 -5.12 -10.17 3.15
C GLY A 244 -6.58 -10.33 2.71
N ASP A 245 -7.51 -10.16 3.62
CA ASP A 245 -8.96 -10.35 3.45
C ASP A 245 -9.77 -9.05 3.57
N ASP A 246 -9.10 -7.90 3.67
CA ASP A 246 -9.78 -6.61 3.75
C ASP A 246 -10.27 -6.13 2.38
N PHE A 247 -11.42 -5.49 2.40
CA PHE A 247 -11.98 -4.81 1.23
C PHE A 247 -11.55 -3.35 1.20
N THR A 248 -11.17 -2.88 0.02
CA THR A 248 -10.99 -1.43 -0.20
C THR A 248 -12.32 -0.69 0.05
N PRO A 249 -12.28 0.57 0.54
CA PRO A 249 -13.49 1.36 0.74
C PRO A 249 -14.36 1.38 -0.51
N PRO A 250 -15.67 1.11 -0.40
CA PRO A 250 -16.56 1.07 -1.54
C PRO A 250 -16.67 2.44 -2.21
N ARG A 251 -16.86 2.43 -3.53
CA ARG A 251 -17.25 3.62 -4.27
C ARG A 251 -18.72 3.93 -3.98
N ILE A 252 -18.98 5.14 -3.51
CA ILE A 252 -20.34 5.59 -3.15
C ILE A 252 -20.71 6.77 -4.03
N VAL A 253 -21.92 6.75 -4.60
CA VAL A 253 -22.49 7.90 -5.31
C VAL A 253 -23.82 8.25 -4.66
N SER A 254 -23.96 9.49 -4.25
CA SER A 254 -25.14 9.99 -3.55
C SER A 254 -25.73 11.19 -4.30
N LEU A 255 -27.05 11.27 -4.36
CA LEU A 255 -27.79 12.44 -4.82
C LEU A 255 -28.45 13.11 -3.60
N GLY A 256 -28.27 14.41 -3.48
CA GLY A 256 -28.81 15.17 -2.36
C GLY A 256 -29.57 16.42 -2.79
N LEU A 257 -30.56 16.78 -1.99
CA LEU A 257 -31.36 17.98 -2.14
C LEU A 257 -31.41 18.72 -0.80
N ASN A 258 -30.95 19.95 -0.78
CA ASN A 258 -31.10 20.86 0.36
C ASN A 258 -32.19 21.87 0.06
N VAL A 259 -33.17 22.01 0.95
CA VAL A 259 -34.30 22.94 0.82
C VAL A 259 -34.45 23.72 2.12
N SER A 260 -34.62 25.03 2.00
CA SER A 260 -34.95 25.92 3.13
C SER A 260 -36.22 26.72 2.81
N PHE A 261 -37.10 26.83 3.79
CA PHE A 261 -38.41 27.53 3.69
C PHE A 261 -38.38 28.85 4.47
#